data_c8758782b097e4320ed1bf24a0732c39
#
_entry.id   c8758782b097e4320ed1bf24a0732c39
#
_cell.length_a   1.000
_cell.length_b   1.000
_cell.length_c   1.000
_cell.angle_alpha   90.00
_cell.angle_beta   90.00
_cell.angle_gamma   90.00
#
_symmetry.space_group_name_H-M   'P 1'
#
loop_
_entity.id
_entity.type
_entity.pdbx_description
1 polymer ?
#
loop_
_entity_poly.entity_id
_entity_poly.type
_entity_poly.pdbx_seq_one_letter_code
_entity_poly.pdbx_strand_id
1 'polypeptide(L)'
;MNQIIHSLGGITIETGGTVLAHAAGYAVKSSRAVTAVRPYGSTEPLTFLPGTVTHILQLEQIKWENPADFYTMSNFTVKITRNGQTVQYAGCEWTAIEEETRRPLIWLRATLAAKARTEVTGDEATAE
;
A
#
# COMPACT_ATOMS: atom_id res chain seq x y z
N MET A 1 -21.42 7.55 15.64
CA MET A 1 -21.12 7.03 15.20
C MET A 1 -20.23 6.11 14.69
N ASN A 2 -20.27 5.79 13.69
CA ASN A 2 -19.61 4.71 13.13
C ASN A 2 -18.28 4.99 12.58
N GLN A 3 -18.00 6.24 12.38
CA GLN A 3 -16.75 6.63 11.80
C GLN A 3 -15.58 6.23 12.63
N ILE A 4 -15.77 6.14 13.91
CA ILE A 4 -14.69 5.75 14.79
C ILE A 4 -14.21 4.37 14.43
N ILE A 5 -15.14 3.50 14.15
CA ILE A 5 -14.79 2.12 13.82
C ILE A 5 -14.00 2.07 12.54
N HIS A 6 -14.40 2.87 11.58
CA HIS A 6 -13.70 2.85 10.31
C HIS A 6 -12.27 3.28 10.44
N SER A 7 -12.02 4.29 11.22
CA SER A 7 -10.66 4.77 11.33
C SER A 7 -9.78 3.77 12.05
N LEU A 8 -10.39 2.93 12.91
CA LEU A 8 -9.59 1.98 13.65
C LEU A 8 -9.23 0.76 12.84
N GLY A 9 -10.06 0.36 11.89
CA GLY A 9 -9.81 -0.84 11.16
C GLY A 9 -9.42 -0.63 9.72
N GLY A 10 -8.95 0.54 9.40
CA GLY A 10 -8.85 0.90 8.01
C GLY A 10 -7.73 0.25 7.22
N ILE A 11 -6.64 -0.13 7.86
CA ILE A 11 -5.48 -0.60 7.10
C ILE A 11 -5.00 -1.91 7.68
N THR A 12 -4.96 -2.95 6.84
CA THR A 12 -4.46 -4.26 7.25
C THR A 12 -3.33 -4.70 6.33
N ILE A 13 -2.42 -5.46 6.89
CA ILE A 13 -1.29 -6.03 6.16
C ILE A 13 -1.43 -7.54 6.26
N GLU A 14 -1.53 -8.21 5.11
CA GLU A 14 -1.90 -9.62 5.07
C GLU A 14 -0.93 -10.43 4.22
N THR A 15 -0.76 -11.69 4.59
CA THR A 15 -0.02 -12.65 3.81
C THR A 15 -0.85 -13.93 3.77
N GLY A 16 -1.15 -14.40 2.55
CA GLY A 16 -1.90 -15.64 2.41
C GLY A 16 -3.24 -15.63 3.09
N GLY A 17 -3.89 -14.47 3.15
CA GLY A 17 -5.19 -14.36 3.80
C GLY A 17 -5.14 -14.16 5.29
N THR A 18 -3.95 -14.16 5.88
CA THR A 18 -3.78 -13.97 7.31
C THR A 18 -3.32 -12.55 7.60
N VAL A 19 -4.05 -11.85 8.46
CA VAL A 19 -3.68 -10.49 8.83
C VAL A 19 -2.53 -10.53 9.82
N LEU A 20 -1.43 -9.88 9.47
CA LEU A 20 -0.25 -9.86 10.33
C LEU A 20 -0.09 -8.54 11.07
N ALA A 21 -0.65 -7.47 10.57
CA ALA A 21 -0.46 -6.17 11.19
C ALA A 21 -1.56 -5.21 10.79
N HIS A 22 -1.66 -4.12 11.55
CA HIS A 22 -2.58 -3.04 11.27
C HIS A 22 -1.79 -1.74 11.31
N ALA A 23 -2.21 -0.78 10.49
CA ALA A 23 -1.60 0.55 10.49
C ALA A 23 -2.67 1.59 10.74
N ALA A 24 -2.26 2.74 11.29
CA ALA A 24 -3.20 3.81 11.60
C ALA A 24 -3.16 4.94 10.58
N GLY A 25 -2.09 5.04 9.80
CA GLY A 25 -1.98 6.10 8.81
C GLY A 25 -1.30 5.63 7.56
N TYR A 26 -1.54 6.32 6.46
CA TYR A 26 -0.92 5.94 5.21
C TYR A 26 -0.81 7.13 4.26
N ALA A 27 0.13 7.01 3.32
CA ALA A 27 0.24 7.91 2.19
C ALA A 27 0.62 7.07 0.98
N VAL A 28 0.09 7.42 -0.17
CA VAL A 28 0.32 6.65 -1.39
C VAL A 28 0.83 7.58 -2.48
N LYS A 29 1.86 7.15 -3.16
CA LYS A 29 2.35 7.82 -4.34
C LYS A 29 2.41 6.81 -5.48
N SER A 30 1.65 7.07 -6.52
CA SER A 30 1.65 6.21 -7.70
C SER A 30 2.36 6.93 -8.82
N SER A 31 3.25 6.25 -9.49
CA SER A 31 4.01 6.86 -10.57
C SER A 31 4.20 5.88 -11.70
N ARG A 32 4.49 6.43 -12.84
CA ARG A 32 4.64 5.66 -14.05
C ARG A 32 5.66 6.35 -14.93
N ALA A 33 6.61 5.59 -15.42
CA ALA A 33 7.57 6.12 -16.37
C ALA A 33 6.88 6.30 -17.70
N VAL A 34 7.24 7.35 -18.42
CA VAL A 34 6.69 7.62 -19.73
C VAL A 34 7.86 7.84 -20.67
N THR A 35 7.88 7.09 -21.76
CA THR A 35 8.95 7.18 -22.74
C THR A 35 8.44 7.97 -23.94
N ALA A 36 9.14 9.03 -24.28
CA ALA A 36 8.80 9.82 -25.46
C ALA A 36 9.33 9.13 -26.71
N VAL A 37 8.48 8.98 -27.70
CA VAL A 37 8.86 8.42 -29.00
C VAL A 37 8.97 9.58 -29.96
N ARG A 38 10.16 9.80 -30.53
CA ARG A 38 10.41 10.91 -31.42
C ARG A 38 10.85 10.42 -32.78
N PRO A 39 10.25 10.98 -33.83
CA PRO A 39 10.74 10.66 -35.15
C PRO A 39 12.18 11.16 -35.32
N TYR A 40 12.93 10.48 -36.18
CA TYR A 40 14.29 10.86 -36.44
C TYR A 40 14.35 12.30 -36.93
N GLY A 41 15.21 13.09 -36.28
CA GLY A 41 15.38 14.48 -36.70
C GLY A 41 14.34 15.45 -36.16
N SER A 42 13.42 14.96 -35.34
CA SER A 42 12.38 15.82 -34.77
C SER A 42 12.70 16.16 -33.33
N THR A 43 12.34 17.38 -32.92
CA THR A 43 12.51 17.79 -31.54
C THR A 43 11.25 17.55 -30.73
N GLU A 44 10.13 17.28 -31.38
CA GLU A 44 8.87 17.07 -30.68
C GLU A 44 8.53 15.60 -30.67
N PRO A 45 8.01 15.08 -29.55
CA PRO A 45 7.63 13.67 -29.51
C PRO A 45 6.37 13.42 -30.30
N LEU A 46 6.36 12.29 -31.02
CA LEU A 46 5.19 11.85 -31.72
C LEU A 46 4.15 11.33 -30.76
N THR A 47 4.59 10.61 -29.74
CA THR A 47 3.70 10.04 -28.76
C THR A 47 4.50 9.69 -27.51
N PHE A 48 3.78 9.28 -26.47
CA PHE A 48 4.40 8.82 -25.24
C PHE A 48 3.97 7.39 -24.99
N LEU A 49 4.93 6.55 -24.62
CA LEU A 49 4.66 5.16 -24.27
C LEU A 49 4.67 5.04 -22.74
N PRO A 50 3.55 4.67 -22.14
CA PRO A 50 3.51 4.52 -20.69
C PRO A 50 4.18 3.23 -20.25
N GLY A 51 4.90 3.32 -19.15
CA GLY A 51 5.47 2.15 -18.52
C GLY A 51 4.53 1.59 -17.48
N THR A 52 5.07 0.68 -16.68
CA THR A 52 4.33 0.06 -15.59
C THR A 52 4.11 1.05 -14.46
N VAL A 53 2.92 1.06 -13.91
CA VAL A 53 2.62 1.89 -12.76
C VAL A 53 3.18 1.22 -11.51
N THR A 54 3.86 2.00 -10.69
CA THR A 54 4.38 1.53 -9.42
C THR A 54 3.74 2.35 -8.32
N HIS A 55 3.31 1.67 -7.27
CA HIS A 55 2.68 2.32 -6.14
C HIS A 55 3.60 2.23 -4.95
N ILE A 56 3.89 3.38 -4.35
CA ILE A 56 4.73 3.45 -3.15
C ILE A 56 3.82 3.85 -2.01
N LEU A 57 3.78 3.03 -0.99
CA LEU A 57 2.97 3.29 0.19
C LEU A 57 3.85 3.53 1.39
N GLN A 58 3.47 4.50 2.18
CA GLN A 58 4.12 4.77 3.46
C GLN A 58 3.08 4.54 4.53
N LEU A 59 3.34 3.61 5.43
CA LEU A 59 2.42 3.26 6.50
C LEU A 59 2.99 3.72 7.83
N GLU A 60 2.13 4.21 8.70
CA GLU A 60 2.54 4.76 9.97
C GLU A 60 1.77 4.14 11.10
N GLN A 61 2.40 4.11 12.27
CA GLN A 61 1.79 3.59 13.49
C GLN A 61 1.33 2.16 13.28
N ILE A 62 2.26 1.33 12.83
CA ILE A 62 1.97 -0.06 12.53
C ILE A 62 2.09 -0.88 13.81
N LYS A 63 1.05 -1.69 14.08
CA LYS A 63 1.07 -2.66 15.15
C LYS A 63 1.09 -4.03 14.52
N TRP A 64 2.05 -4.85 14.92
CA TRP A 64 2.17 -6.19 14.36
C TRP A 64 1.85 -7.23 15.40
N GLU A 65 1.42 -8.39 14.91
CA GLU A 65 1.10 -9.51 15.80
C GLU A 65 2.24 -10.48 15.88
N ASN A 66 3.05 -10.56 14.83
CA ASN A 66 4.20 -11.44 14.83
C ASN A 66 5.38 -10.70 14.21
N PRO A 67 6.22 -10.05 15.03
CA PRO A 67 7.29 -9.22 14.48
C PRO A 67 8.29 -9.98 13.62
N ALA A 68 8.56 -11.24 13.96
CA ALA A 68 9.54 -12.01 13.19
C ALA A 68 9.08 -12.17 11.75
N ASP A 69 7.81 -12.48 11.57
CA ASP A 69 7.29 -12.65 10.22
C ASP A 69 7.17 -11.31 9.51
N PHE A 70 6.92 -10.25 10.26
CA PHE A 70 6.71 -8.95 9.66
C PHE A 70 7.92 -8.50 8.85
N TYR A 71 9.11 -8.63 9.41
CA TYR A 71 10.31 -8.15 8.73
C TYR A 71 10.68 -8.96 7.50
N THR A 72 10.28 -10.22 7.47
CA THR A 72 10.69 -11.12 6.39
C THR A 72 9.62 -11.38 5.37
N MET A 73 8.43 -10.84 5.55
CA MET A 73 7.33 -11.11 4.63
C MET A 73 7.61 -10.54 3.25
N SER A 74 7.08 -11.21 2.25
CA SER A 74 7.31 -10.87 0.85
C SER A 74 6.02 -11.13 0.08
N ASN A 75 5.83 -10.40 -1.00
CA ASN A 75 4.66 -10.57 -1.86
C ASN A 75 3.38 -10.52 -1.04
N PHE A 76 3.30 -9.55 -0.15
CA PHE A 76 2.16 -9.44 0.74
C PHE A 76 1.12 -8.47 0.17
N THR A 77 0.02 -8.31 0.89
CA THR A 77 -1.10 -7.49 0.46
C THR A 77 -1.42 -6.47 1.55
N VAL A 78 -1.68 -5.25 1.11
CA VAL A 78 -2.14 -4.19 2.01
C VAL A 78 -3.54 -3.79 1.58
N LYS A 79 -4.48 -3.80 2.51
CA LYS A 79 -5.85 -3.38 2.24
C LYS A 79 -6.16 -2.12 3.03
N ILE A 80 -6.69 -1.13 2.35
CA ILE A 80 -7.07 0.13 2.95
C ILE A 80 -8.56 0.33 2.73
N THR A 81 -9.31 0.42 3.82
CA THR A 81 -10.75 0.59 3.74
C THR A 81 -11.14 1.98 4.18
N ARG A 82 -11.89 2.69 3.33
CA ARG A 82 -12.39 4.02 3.63
C ARG A 82 -13.77 4.18 3.02
N ASN A 83 -14.68 4.68 3.83
CA ASN A 83 -16.03 5.02 3.34
C ASN A 83 -16.69 3.89 2.59
N GLY A 84 -16.55 2.67 3.10
CA GLY A 84 -17.18 1.52 2.49
C GLY A 84 -16.46 0.96 1.28
N GLN A 85 -15.33 1.54 0.93
CA GLN A 85 -14.55 1.04 -0.19
C GLN A 85 -13.21 0.50 0.29
N THR A 86 -12.78 -0.57 -0.33
CA THR A 86 -11.49 -1.17 -0.01
C THR A 86 -10.59 -1.09 -1.22
N VAL A 87 -9.38 -0.55 -1.02
CA VAL A 87 -8.36 -0.55 -2.04
C VAL A 87 -7.32 -1.57 -1.61
N GLN A 88 -7.00 -2.47 -2.51
CA GLN A 88 -6.08 -3.55 -2.22
C GLN A 88 -4.82 -3.38 -3.05
N TYR A 89 -3.68 -3.38 -2.38
CA TYR A 89 -2.38 -3.32 -3.04
C TYR A 89 -1.72 -4.69 -2.91
N ALA A 90 -1.40 -5.31 -4.04
CA ALA A 90 -0.88 -6.66 -4.05
C ALA A 90 0.55 -6.66 -4.60
N GLY A 91 1.26 -7.75 -4.33
CA GLY A 91 2.63 -7.86 -4.75
C GLY A 91 3.53 -6.86 -4.04
N CYS A 92 3.34 -6.72 -2.74
CA CYS A 92 4.04 -5.71 -1.96
C CYS A 92 5.35 -6.23 -1.42
N GLU A 93 6.35 -5.33 -1.40
CA GLU A 93 7.64 -5.63 -0.79
C GLU A 93 8.07 -4.43 0.03
N TRP A 94 8.60 -4.69 1.22
CA TRP A 94 9.10 -3.61 2.04
C TRP A 94 10.35 -3.01 1.42
N THR A 95 10.42 -1.70 1.38
CA THR A 95 11.64 -1.02 0.97
C THR A 95 12.35 -0.39 2.15
N ALA A 96 11.64 -0.10 3.22
CA ALA A 96 12.25 0.44 4.44
C ALA A 96 11.31 0.22 5.61
N ILE A 97 11.87 -0.12 6.75
CA ILE A 97 11.11 -0.27 7.98
C ILE A 97 11.87 0.48 9.06
N GLU A 98 11.15 1.37 9.77
CA GLU A 98 11.74 2.15 10.84
C GLU A 98 10.99 1.90 12.12
N GLU A 99 11.71 1.83 13.21
CA GLU A 99 11.11 1.69 14.53
C GLU A 99 11.24 3.01 15.26
N GLU A 100 10.15 3.43 15.89
CA GLU A 100 10.16 4.62 16.73
C GLU A 100 9.73 4.21 18.12
N THR A 101 10.51 4.61 19.12
CA THR A 101 10.16 4.35 20.49
C THR A 101 9.44 5.56 21.04
N ARG A 102 8.17 5.40 21.39
CA ARG A 102 7.38 6.41 22.05
C ARG A 102 6.83 5.76 23.29
N ARG A 103 7.44 6.04 24.40
CA ARG A 103 7.09 5.37 25.62
C ARG A 103 5.61 5.46 25.90
N PRO A 104 4.99 4.34 26.26
CA PRO A 104 5.61 3.04 26.51
C PRO A 104 5.65 2.11 25.30
N LEU A 105 5.30 2.59 24.11
CA LEU A 105 5.10 1.73 22.96
C LEU A 105 6.17 1.92 21.92
N ILE A 106 6.38 0.86 21.14
CA ILE A 106 7.22 0.91 19.96
C ILE A 106 6.30 0.96 18.76
N TRP A 107 6.51 1.96 17.92
CA TRP A 107 5.72 2.11 16.70
C TRP A 107 6.59 1.83 15.50
N LEU A 108 5.99 1.25 14.48
CA LEU A 108 6.67 1.03 13.22
C LEU A 108 6.16 1.99 12.17
N ARG A 109 7.08 2.42 11.34
CA ARG A 109 6.78 3.14 10.13
C ARG A 109 7.47 2.41 9.00
N ALA A 110 6.78 2.16 7.90
CA ALA A 110 7.35 1.37 6.83
C ALA A 110 6.97 1.93 5.48
N THR A 111 7.86 1.76 4.52
CA THR A 111 7.61 2.11 3.15
C THR A 111 7.67 0.85 2.33
N LEU A 112 6.76 0.71 1.38
CA LEU A 112 6.70 -0.47 0.54
C LEU A 112 6.40 -0.09 -0.90
N ALA A 113 6.73 -0.98 -1.80
CA ALA A 113 6.38 -0.87 -3.20
C ALA A 113 5.36 -1.95 -3.52
N ALA A 114 4.33 -1.60 -4.28
CA ALA A 114 3.29 -2.53 -4.66
C ALA A 114 3.18 -2.61 -6.17
N LYS A 115 2.92 -3.81 -6.67
CA LYS A 115 2.81 -4.03 -8.10
C LYS A 115 1.45 -3.70 -8.65
N ALA A 116 0.41 -3.97 -7.90
CA ALA A 116 -0.95 -3.87 -8.42
C ALA A 116 -1.87 -3.21 -7.42
N ARG A 117 -2.86 -2.51 -7.93
CA ARG A 117 -3.86 -1.83 -7.11
C ARG A 117 -5.22 -2.21 -7.66
N THR A 118 -6.11 -2.65 -6.79
CA THR A 118 -7.46 -3.06 -7.14
C THR A 118 -8.44 -2.39 -6.19
N GLU A 119 -9.52 -1.87 -6.72
CA GLU A 119 -10.56 -1.28 -5.89
C GLU A 119 -11.75 -2.24 -5.80
N VAL A 120 -12.26 -2.39 -4.58
CA VAL A 120 -13.39 -3.26 -4.32
C VAL A 120 -14.43 -2.41 -3.61
N THR A 121 -15.66 -2.42 -4.10
CA THR A 121 -16.72 -1.67 -3.43
C THR A 121 -17.05 -2.33 -2.11
N GLY A 122 -17.68 -1.55 -1.21
CA GLY A 122 -18.06 -2.09 0.07
C GLY A 122 -18.96 -3.31 -0.04
N ASP A 123 -19.85 -3.29 -1.01
CA ASP A 123 -20.75 -4.41 -1.20
C ASP A 123 -20.01 -5.67 -1.58
N GLU A 124 -19.06 -5.55 -2.48
CA GLU A 124 -18.27 -6.70 -2.89
C GLU A 124 -17.42 -7.21 -1.75
N ALA A 125 -16.84 -6.31 -1.00
CA ALA A 125 -16.02 -6.71 0.14
C ALA A 125 -16.87 -7.43 1.17
N THR A 126 -18.11 -7.00 1.34
CA THR A 126 -18.99 -7.60 2.31
C THR A 126 -19.47 -8.97 1.85
N ALA A 127 -19.66 -9.14 0.57
CA ALA A 127 -20.19 -10.38 0.04
C ALA A 127 -19.24 -11.55 0.26
N GLU A 128 -18.01 -11.25 0.52
CA GLU A 128 -17.09 -12.31 0.79
C GLU A 128 -17.10 -12.72 2.23
#